data_63868ce3102f0f4b2dcd39e7c8a7abe4
#
_entry.id   63868ce3102f0f4b2dcd39e7c8a7abe4
#
_cell.length_a   1.000
_cell.length_b   1.000
_cell.length_c   1.000
_cell.angle_alpha   90.00
_cell.angle_beta   90.00
_cell.angle_gamma   90.00
#
_symmetry.space_group_name_H-M   'P 1'
#
loop_
_entity.id
_entity.type
_entity.pdbx_description
1 polymer ?
#
loop_
_entity_poly.entity_id
_entity_poly.type
_entity_poly.pdbx_seq_one_letter_code
_entity_poly.pdbx_strand_id
1 'polypeptide(L)'
;MAVHTLESVSSFERGLGSACTVLRIDGDDLLGGSQEGVLACWSVDSGNERWRIETNGPISDLAMTDGRVYAAASSDLLALDANTGDIIWSRPLEGASDFVQVWEGVVWAASSVYEIEISDYTESTVWMFDSEGSLQEQWAFSERAWHFGLHEDGGVLLGLGRPRCGLLRIRSGEGASHRPLEGNSPVTVGACGSEGRFLIGHSDGRVCVVTDSVDEPSKERSSPVRAICSSGQAWFSGHESGEIVSSRGWVDTAPGAVESLAMGPSGSNGSGIWGSRWNGEASCVTVLEAADGSILLELGHCHQIRHLQSTDCNIALGDSSGRIHLIEEAFLSRRLKGIVEETDDSERRSQLMERLRRLRGV
;
A
#
# COMPACT_ATOMS: atom_id res chain seq x y z
N MET A 1 -9.88 6.10 26.29
CA MET A 1 -8.92 4.99 26.10
C MET A 1 -7.55 5.60 26.00
N ALA A 2 -6.50 4.98 26.58
CA ALA A 2 -5.13 5.42 26.32
C ALA A 2 -4.84 5.16 24.85
N VAL A 3 -4.57 6.19 24.08
CA VAL A 3 -4.18 6.07 22.68
C VAL A 3 -2.77 5.48 22.67
N HIS A 4 -2.62 4.25 22.17
CA HIS A 4 -1.31 3.65 21.97
C HIS A 4 -0.63 4.35 20.81
N THR A 5 0.69 4.47 20.86
CA THR A 5 1.46 5.02 19.74
C THR A 5 1.99 3.88 18.86
N LEU A 6 2.17 4.16 17.59
CA LEU A 6 2.74 3.21 16.64
C LEU A 6 4.09 2.67 17.11
N GLU A 7 4.94 3.54 17.66
CA GLU A 7 6.27 3.20 18.20
C GLU A 7 6.19 2.19 19.35
N SER A 8 5.12 2.24 20.15
CA SER A 8 4.98 1.36 21.33
C SER A 8 4.72 -0.11 20.94
N VAL A 9 4.24 -0.36 19.72
CA VAL A 9 3.92 -1.70 19.19
C VAL A 9 4.85 -2.14 18.07
N SER A 10 5.75 -1.26 17.61
CA SER A 10 6.72 -1.59 16.57
C SER A 10 7.80 -2.53 17.08
N SER A 11 8.09 -3.59 16.32
CA SER A 11 9.21 -4.50 16.59
C SER A 11 10.54 -3.79 16.36
N PHE A 12 10.62 -2.97 15.31
CA PHE A 12 11.71 -2.05 15.06
C PHE A 12 11.28 -0.86 14.20
N GLU A 13 12.11 0.20 14.21
CA GLU A 13 12.04 1.34 13.32
C GLU A 13 13.30 1.45 12.46
N ARG A 14 13.16 1.89 11.20
CA ARG A 14 14.27 2.19 10.29
C ARG A 14 14.02 3.50 9.54
N GLY A 15 15.08 4.15 9.06
CA GLY A 15 14.97 5.45 8.41
C GLY A 15 15.51 5.45 6.98
N LEU A 16 14.77 6.10 6.10
CA LEU A 16 15.18 6.38 4.71
C LEU A 16 15.81 7.76 4.54
N GLY A 17 15.62 8.67 5.52
CA GLY A 17 16.12 10.05 5.45
C GLY A 17 15.16 11.04 4.81
N SER A 18 14.26 10.60 3.95
CA SER A 18 13.18 11.41 3.35
C SER A 18 11.91 10.57 3.22
N ALA A 19 10.77 11.21 2.90
CA ALA A 19 9.45 10.58 2.88
C ALA A 19 9.46 9.21 2.20
N CYS A 20 8.90 8.20 2.87
CA CYS A 20 8.70 6.87 2.30
C CYS A 20 7.70 6.97 1.13
N THR A 21 8.04 6.37 -0.01
CA THR A 21 7.22 6.37 -1.23
C THR A 21 6.77 4.98 -1.65
N VAL A 22 7.45 3.94 -1.18
CA VAL A 22 7.09 2.55 -1.46
C VAL A 22 7.66 1.63 -0.38
N LEU A 23 6.92 0.55 -0.09
CA LEU A 23 7.32 -0.55 0.76
C LEU A 23 7.08 -1.88 0.06
N ARG A 24 7.96 -2.84 0.30
CA ARG A 24 7.78 -4.23 -0.12
C ARG A 24 8.31 -5.19 0.94
N ILE A 25 7.53 -6.22 1.26
CA ILE A 25 7.99 -7.35 2.09
C ILE A 25 7.95 -8.59 1.22
N ASP A 26 9.06 -9.33 1.16
CA ASP A 26 9.14 -10.62 0.49
C ASP A 26 10.09 -11.54 1.27
N GLY A 27 9.54 -12.61 1.86
CA GLY A 27 10.27 -13.48 2.78
C GLY A 27 10.86 -12.71 3.97
N ASP A 28 12.20 -12.75 4.12
CA ASP A 28 12.94 -12.01 5.15
C ASP A 28 13.45 -10.64 4.66
N ASP A 29 13.01 -10.17 3.50
CA ASP A 29 13.40 -8.87 2.97
C ASP A 29 12.30 -7.82 3.17
N LEU A 30 12.65 -6.72 3.86
CA LEU A 30 11.88 -5.49 3.93
C LEU A 30 12.59 -4.44 3.10
N LEU A 31 11.98 -4.04 1.98
CA LEU A 31 12.46 -2.96 1.13
C LEU A 31 11.68 -1.69 1.34
N GLY A 32 12.38 -0.58 1.35
CA GLY A 32 11.78 0.75 1.39
C GLY A 32 12.45 1.71 0.42
N GLY A 33 11.61 2.43 -0.33
CA GLY A 33 12.02 3.50 -1.23
C GLY A 33 11.59 4.86 -0.72
N SER A 34 12.33 5.92 -1.07
CA SER A 34 12.07 7.27 -0.62
C SER A 34 11.92 8.29 -1.74
N GLN A 35 11.38 9.45 -1.38
CA GLN A 35 11.19 10.61 -2.26
C GLN A 35 12.49 11.15 -2.84
N GLU A 36 13.61 11.05 -2.11
CA GLU A 36 14.92 11.54 -2.56
C GLU A 36 15.80 10.44 -3.15
N GLY A 37 15.22 9.24 -3.40
CA GLY A 37 15.88 8.17 -4.14
C GLY A 37 16.69 7.20 -3.31
N VAL A 38 16.55 7.20 -2.00
CA VAL A 38 17.12 6.12 -1.18
C VAL A 38 16.29 4.86 -1.36
N LEU A 39 16.94 3.76 -1.69
CA LEU A 39 16.40 2.41 -1.67
C LEU A 39 17.24 1.56 -0.71
N ALA A 40 16.59 0.95 0.26
CA ALA A 40 17.28 0.14 1.27
C ALA A 40 16.52 -1.17 1.55
N CYS A 41 17.28 -2.19 1.94
CA CYS A 41 16.78 -3.50 2.33
C CYS A 41 17.21 -3.81 3.76
N TRP A 42 16.27 -4.31 4.56
CA TRP A 42 16.51 -4.79 5.92
C TRP A 42 16.00 -6.22 6.08
N SER A 43 16.61 -6.99 6.96
CA SER A 43 16.07 -8.27 7.39
C SER A 43 14.83 -8.04 8.24
N VAL A 44 13.72 -8.69 7.92
CA VAL A 44 12.48 -8.67 8.70
C VAL A 44 12.72 -9.23 10.10
N ASP A 45 13.45 -10.35 10.21
CA ASP A 45 13.69 -11.05 11.48
C ASP A 45 14.56 -10.25 12.46
N SER A 46 15.62 -9.59 11.94
CA SER A 46 16.60 -8.90 12.82
C SER A 46 16.52 -7.38 12.76
N GLY A 47 15.85 -6.83 11.74
CA GLY A 47 15.87 -5.42 11.43
C GLY A 47 17.24 -4.89 10.96
N ASN A 48 18.24 -5.74 10.74
CA ASN A 48 19.55 -5.30 10.27
C ASN A 48 19.49 -4.85 8.82
N GLU A 49 20.13 -3.72 8.53
CA GLU A 49 20.29 -3.26 7.16
C GLU A 49 21.21 -4.22 6.41
N ARG A 50 20.74 -4.74 5.27
CA ARG A 50 21.51 -5.60 4.36
C ARG A 50 22.28 -4.77 3.38
N TRP A 51 21.60 -3.82 2.74
CA TRP A 51 22.20 -2.88 1.79
C TRP A 51 21.37 -1.61 1.65
N ARG A 52 22.01 -0.57 1.11
CA ARG A 52 21.42 0.73 0.82
C ARG A 52 22.09 1.30 -0.42
N ILE A 53 21.28 1.87 -1.31
CA ILE A 53 21.75 2.62 -2.47
C ILE A 53 21.03 3.97 -2.56
N GLU A 54 21.60 4.87 -3.35
CA GLU A 54 21.02 6.15 -3.73
C GLU A 54 20.81 6.17 -5.25
N THR A 55 19.65 6.60 -5.69
CA THR A 55 19.29 6.80 -7.09
C THR A 55 19.10 8.29 -7.38
N ASN A 56 18.87 8.65 -8.65
CA ASN A 56 18.79 10.05 -9.08
C ASN A 56 17.45 10.74 -8.74
N GLY A 57 16.55 10.09 -8.01
CA GLY A 57 15.25 10.66 -7.65
C GLY A 57 14.30 9.62 -7.07
N PRO A 58 13.02 9.95 -6.90
CA PRO A 58 12.07 9.15 -6.12
C PRO A 58 11.93 7.71 -6.63
N ILE A 59 11.77 6.79 -5.68
CA ILE A 59 11.41 5.40 -5.96
C ILE A 59 9.89 5.32 -5.94
N SER A 60 9.26 4.98 -7.06
CA SER A 60 7.80 4.97 -7.20
C SER A 60 7.20 3.59 -6.93
N ASP A 61 7.85 2.52 -7.36
CA ASP A 61 7.36 1.15 -7.21
C ASP A 61 8.50 0.13 -7.18
N LEU A 62 8.23 -1.05 -6.61
CA LEU A 62 9.18 -2.15 -6.43
C LEU A 62 8.53 -3.48 -6.79
N ALA A 63 9.26 -4.34 -7.48
CA ALA A 63 8.93 -5.75 -7.70
C ALA A 63 10.12 -6.64 -7.40
N MET A 64 9.86 -7.87 -6.95
CA MET A 64 10.89 -8.85 -6.61
C MET A 64 10.61 -10.19 -7.26
N THR A 65 11.64 -10.85 -7.78
CA THR A 65 11.59 -12.24 -8.22
C THR A 65 13.02 -12.78 -8.44
N ASP A 66 13.22 -14.07 -8.22
CA ASP A 66 14.45 -14.81 -8.60
C ASP A 66 15.77 -14.16 -8.13
N GLY A 67 15.78 -13.59 -6.92
CA GLY A 67 16.98 -12.94 -6.36
C GLY A 67 17.27 -11.56 -6.96
N ARG A 68 16.32 -10.96 -7.67
CA ARG A 68 16.40 -9.60 -8.22
C ARG A 68 15.34 -8.68 -7.62
N VAL A 69 15.72 -7.43 -7.43
CA VAL A 69 14.81 -6.31 -7.14
C VAL A 69 14.71 -5.43 -8.38
N TYR A 70 13.51 -5.12 -8.79
CA TYR A 70 13.26 -4.16 -9.85
C TYR A 70 12.63 -2.91 -9.24
N ALA A 71 13.18 -1.75 -9.60
CA ALA A 71 12.75 -0.46 -9.05
C ALA A 71 12.40 0.52 -10.17
N ALA A 72 11.20 1.08 -10.08
CA ALA A 72 10.82 2.27 -10.82
C ALA A 72 11.40 3.48 -10.08
N ALA A 73 12.47 4.10 -10.63
CA ALA A 73 13.25 5.11 -9.95
C ALA A 73 13.46 6.35 -10.82
N SER A 74 12.85 7.47 -10.45
CA SER A 74 12.91 8.72 -11.23
C SER A 74 12.43 8.50 -12.68
N SER A 75 13.34 8.55 -13.66
CA SER A 75 13.09 8.26 -15.07
C SER A 75 13.71 6.92 -15.53
N ASP A 76 14.12 6.08 -14.60
CA ASP A 76 14.81 4.83 -14.90
C ASP A 76 14.04 3.61 -14.36
N LEU A 77 14.20 2.50 -15.06
CA LEU A 77 13.92 1.16 -14.53
C LEU A 77 15.25 0.51 -14.16
N LEU A 78 15.39 0.11 -12.90
CA LEU A 78 16.59 -0.54 -12.38
C LEU A 78 16.34 -2.01 -12.10
N ALA A 79 17.32 -2.87 -12.38
CA ALA A 79 17.39 -4.21 -11.81
C ALA A 79 18.62 -4.31 -10.91
N LEU A 80 18.41 -4.82 -9.70
CA LEU A 80 19.43 -4.96 -8.68
C LEU A 80 19.53 -6.40 -8.20
N ASP A 81 20.70 -6.80 -7.74
CA ASP A 81 20.87 -8.03 -6.97
C ASP A 81 20.20 -7.89 -5.60
N ALA A 82 19.28 -8.78 -5.25
CA ALA A 82 18.49 -8.69 -4.03
C ALA A 82 19.34 -8.83 -2.75
N ASN A 83 20.51 -9.49 -2.82
CA ASN A 83 21.37 -9.72 -1.66
C ASN A 83 22.33 -8.55 -1.39
N THR A 84 22.80 -7.87 -2.45
CA THR A 84 23.86 -6.86 -2.34
C THR A 84 23.40 -5.45 -2.63
N GLY A 85 22.27 -5.28 -3.35
CA GLY A 85 21.83 -3.99 -3.86
C GLY A 85 22.60 -3.47 -5.06
N ASP A 86 23.54 -4.28 -5.62
CA ASP A 86 24.30 -3.87 -6.79
C ASP A 86 23.40 -3.76 -8.02
N ILE A 87 23.53 -2.67 -8.78
CA ILE A 87 22.76 -2.47 -10.00
C ILE A 87 23.30 -3.42 -11.08
N ILE A 88 22.46 -4.35 -11.53
CA ILE A 88 22.77 -5.30 -12.63
C ILE A 88 22.61 -4.58 -13.97
N TRP A 89 21.49 -3.86 -14.14
CA TRP A 89 21.25 -3.02 -15.31
C TRP A 89 20.31 -1.85 -14.97
N SER A 90 20.38 -0.80 -15.80
CA SER A 90 19.48 0.35 -15.80
C SER A 90 18.95 0.61 -17.19
N ARG A 91 17.67 1.01 -17.31
CA ARG A 91 17.05 1.41 -18.58
C ARG A 91 16.32 2.72 -18.39
N PRO A 92 16.67 3.77 -19.17
CA PRO A 92 15.92 5.01 -19.16
C PRO A 92 14.54 4.78 -19.76
N LEU A 93 13.51 5.34 -19.13
CA LEU A 93 12.14 5.38 -19.61
C LEU A 93 11.80 6.81 -20.02
N GLU A 94 10.78 6.98 -20.86
CA GLU A 94 10.29 8.31 -21.19
C GLU A 94 9.38 8.82 -20.09
N GLY A 95 9.69 9.99 -19.53
CA GLY A 95 8.98 10.58 -18.40
C GLY A 95 9.35 10.00 -17.04
N ALA A 96 8.43 10.06 -16.07
CA ALA A 96 8.61 9.48 -14.75
C ALA A 96 8.27 7.99 -14.75
N SER A 97 9.12 7.16 -14.16
CA SER A 97 8.85 5.75 -13.95
C SER A 97 7.83 5.58 -12.82
N ASP A 98 6.62 5.10 -13.14
CA ASP A 98 5.50 5.02 -12.19
C ASP A 98 5.35 3.64 -11.54
N PHE A 99 5.44 2.56 -12.34
CA PHE A 99 5.14 1.20 -11.89
C PHE A 99 6.13 0.18 -12.46
N VAL A 100 6.31 -0.92 -11.72
CA VAL A 100 7.04 -2.10 -12.18
C VAL A 100 6.34 -3.37 -11.68
N GLN A 101 6.21 -4.37 -12.56
CA GLN A 101 5.72 -5.71 -12.24
C GLN A 101 6.58 -6.75 -12.95
N VAL A 102 6.64 -7.97 -12.39
CA VAL A 102 7.45 -9.05 -12.94
C VAL A 102 6.65 -10.35 -12.99
N TRP A 103 6.72 -11.05 -14.11
CA TRP A 103 6.04 -12.33 -14.33
C TRP A 103 6.94 -13.25 -15.16
N GLU A 104 7.34 -14.41 -14.62
CA GLU A 104 8.11 -15.45 -15.32
C GLU A 104 9.31 -14.91 -16.12
N GLY A 105 10.06 -13.98 -15.54
CA GLY A 105 11.24 -13.37 -16.18
C GLY A 105 10.93 -12.24 -17.17
N VAL A 106 9.66 -11.90 -17.36
CA VAL A 106 9.23 -10.70 -18.10
C VAL A 106 9.05 -9.54 -17.13
N VAL A 107 9.67 -8.41 -17.43
CA VAL A 107 9.61 -7.19 -16.62
C VAL A 107 8.73 -6.17 -17.32
N TRP A 108 7.63 -5.84 -16.69
CA TRP A 108 6.70 -4.80 -17.13
C TRP A 108 6.94 -3.52 -16.36
N ALA A 109 7.06 -2.39 -17.07
CA ALA A 109 7.13 -1.07 -16.45
C ALA A 109 6.13 -0.12 -17.08
N ALA A 110 5.72 0.90 -16.33
CA ALA A 110 4.95 2.00 -16.88
C ALA A 110 5.59 3.32 -16.50
N SER A 111 5.55 4.27 -17.44
CA SER A 111 6.03 5.63 -17.23
C SER A 111 5.02 6.64 -17.74
N SER A 112 5.08 7.88 -17.23
CA SER A 112 4.22 8.98 -17.66
C SER A 112 4.97 10.30 -17.79
N VAL A 113 4.58 11.08 -18.80
CA VAL A 113 5.11 12.41 -19.07
C VAL A 113 4.14 13.45 -18.53
N TYR A 114 4.60 14.24 -17.54
CA TYR A 114 3.86 15.38 -17.01
C TYR A 114 4.35 16.67 -17.65
N GLU A 115 3.44 17.41 -18.26
CA GLU A 115 3.74 18.68 -18.91
C GLU A 115 3.34 19.85 -18.00
N ILE A 116 4.34 20.59 -17.52
CA ILE A 116 4.15 21.67 -16.55
C ILE A 116 3.30 22.81 -17.14
N GLU A 117 3.44 23.10 -18.42
CA GLU A 117 2.75 24.20 -19.10
C GLU A 117 1.23 24.04 -19.09
N ILE A 118 0.74 22.81 -19.22
CA ILE A 118 -0.70 22.51 -19.18
C ILE A 118 -1.14 21.92 -17.84
N SER A 119 -0.18 21.66 -16.92
CA SER A 119 -0.42 21.05 -15.60
C SER A 119 -1.18 19.71 -15.68
N ASP A 120 -0.85 18.87 -16.67
CA ASP A 120 -1.47 17.58 -16.88
C ASP A 120 -0.49 16.57 -17.50
N TYR A 121 -0.88 15.29 -17.50
CA TYR A 121 -0.14 14.22 -18.15
C TYR A 121 -0.53 14.16 -19.62
N THR A 122 0.47 14.09 -20.49
CA THR A 122 0.28 14.12 -21.95
C THR A 122 0.45 12.76 -22.59
N GLU A 123 1.28 11.92 -22.01
CA GLU A 123 1.60 10.61 -22.54
C GLU A 123 1.96 9.64 -21.42
N SER A 124 1.61 8.38 -21.60
CA SER A 124 2.10 7.27 -20.78
C SER A 124 2.54 6.14 -21.69
N THR A 125 3.56 5.41 -21.26
CA THR A 125 4.09 4.27 -22.01
C THR A 125 4.21 3.06 -21.09
N VAL A 126 3.75 1.91 -21.57
CA VAL A 126 4.04 0.60 -20.99
C VAL A 126 5.19 -0.03 -21.76
N TRP A 127 6.14 -0.54 -21.02
CA TRP A 127 7.37 -1.15 -21.52
C TRP A 127 7.41 -2.62 -21.09
N MET A 128 7.85 -3.47 -22.00
CA MET A 128 8.09 -4.89 -21.69
C MET A 128 9.55 -5.23 -21.99
N PHE A 129 10.26 -5.69 -20.96
CA PHE A 129 11.66 -6.12 -21.05
C PHE A 129 11.78 -7.59 -20.70
N ASP A 130 12.86 -8.23 -21.17
CA ASP A 130 13.31 -9.50 -20.61
C ASP A 130 14.07 -9.29 -19.28
N SER A 131 14.42 -10.37 -18.60
CA SER A 131 15.15 -10.31 -17.33
C SER A 131 16.54 -9.66 -17.43
N GLU A 132 17.13 -9.60 -18.63
CA GLU A 132 18.42 -8.96 -18.89
C GLU A 132 18.29 -7.48 -19.31
N GLY A 133 17.04 -6.97 -19.28
CA GLY A 133 16.73 -5.59 -19.58
C GLY A 133 16.74 -5.26 -21.08
N SER A 134 16.60 -6.26 -21.96
CA SER A 134 16.40 -5.98 -23.39
C SER A 134 14.94 -5.65 -23.65
N LEU A 135 14.68 -4.50 -24.26
CA LEU A 135 13.35 -4.08 -24.65
C LEU A 135 12.74 -5.05 -25.67
N GLN A 136 11.57 -5.58 -25.37
CA GLN A 136 10.83 -6.48 -26.23
C GLN A 136 9.70 -5.77 -26.98
N GLU A 137 8.84 -5.08 -26.24
CA GLU A 137 7.69 -4.34 -26.80
C GLU A 137 7.43 -3.07 -25.99
N GLN A 138 6.72 -2.09 -26.60
CA GLN A 138 6.24 -0.89 -25.90
C GLN A 138 4.93 -0.40 -26.47
N TRP A 139 4.09 0.23 -25.64
CA TRP A 139 2.78 0.77 -26.03
C TRP A 139 2.59 2.15 -25.42
N ALA A 140 2.37 3.17 -26.25
CA ALA A 140 2.10 4.54 -25.82
C ALA A 140 0.59 4.84 -25.88
N PHE A 141 0.11 5.65 -24.95
CA PHE A 141 -1.29 6.11 -24.86
C PHE A 141 -1.34 7.44 -24.11
N SER A 142 -2.48 8.14 -24.17
CA SER A 142 -2.61 9.51 -23.68
C SER A 142 -3.04 9.62 -22.21
N GLU A 143 -3.56 8.54 -21.62
CA GLU A 143 -4.09 8.53 -20.26
C GLU A 143 -3.01 8.15 -19.25
N ARG A 144 -3.00 8.79 -18.07
CA ARG A 144 -2.21 8.28 -16.96
C ARG A 144 -2.83 7.03 -16.36
N ALA A 145 -2.00 6.01 -16.11
CA ALA A 145 -2.37 4.87 -15.30
C ALA A 145 -2.30 5.22 -13.80
N TRP A 146 -3.35 4.88 -13.06
CA TRP A 146 -3.42 4.98 -11.60
C TRP A 146 -3.44 3.62 -10.92
N HIS A 147 -3.48 2.57 -11.70
CA HIS A 147 -3.31 1.19 -11.28
C HIS A 147 -2.58 0.42 -12.37
N PHE A 148 -1.70 -0.48 -11.96
CA PHE A 148 -0.93 -1.34 -12.82
C PHE A 148 -0.81 -2.72 -12.15
N GLY A 149 -1.50 -3.71 -12.68
CA GLY A 149 -1.54 -5.05 -12.10
C GLY A 149 -1.25 -6.14 -13.13
N LEU A 150 -0.59 -7.20 -12.68
CA LEU A 150 -0.39 -8.43 -13.46
C LEU A 150 -1.68 -9.21 -13.56
N HIS A 151 -1.92 -9.76 -14.73
CA HIS A 151 -2.99 -10.70 -14.97
C HIS A 151 -2.45 -12.15 -15.06
N GLU A 152 -3.31 -13.12 -14.82
CA GLU A 152 -2.97 -14.55 -14.78
C GLU A 152 -2.36 -15.08 -16.09
N ASP A 153 -2.60 -14.44 -17.22
CA ASP A 153 -2.01 -14.80 -18.52
C ASP A 153 -0.66 -14.12 -18.79
N GLY A 154 -0.08 -13.46 -17.80
CA GLY A 154 1.21 -12.78 -17.90
C GLY A 154 1.16 -11.38 -18.55
N GLY A 155 0.00 -10.91 -18.99
CA GLY A 155 -0.20 -9.53 -19.44
C GLY A 155 -0.48 -8.58 -18.26
N VAL A 156 -0.71 -7.30 -18.57
CA VAL A 156 -0.99 -6.27 -17.57
C VAL A 156 -2.35 -5.62 -17.77
N LEU A 157 -2.97 -5.22 -16.65
CA LEU A 157 -4.19 -4.44 -16.61
C LEU A 157 -3.91 -3.09 -15.94
N LEU A 158 -4.26 -2.01 -16.64
CA LEU A 158 -4.12 -0.66 -16.14
C LEU A 158 -5.48 -0.05 -15.85
N GLY A 159 -5.57 0.69 -14.74
CA GLY A 159 -6.70 1.55 -14.43
C GLY A 159 -6.39 2.98 -14.87
N LEU A 160 -7.22 3.53 -15.76
CA LEU A 160 -6.95 4.79 -16.43
C LEU A 160 -7.70 5.98 -15.80
N GLY A 161 -7.02 7.13 -15.73
CA GLY A 161 -7.62 8.42 -15.51
C GLY A 161 -8.27 9.00 -16.79
N ARG A 162 -8.43 10.34 -16.82
CA ARG A 162 -8.94 11.05 -18.01
C ARG A 162 -7.91 11.02 -19.15
N PRO A 163 -8.33 11.20 -20.42
CA PRO A 163 -9.71 11.43 -20.87
C PRO A 163 -10.55 10.16 -21.06
N ARG A 164 -9.97 9.00 -21.38
CA ARG A 164 -10.69 7.74 -21.62
C ARG A 164 -10.65 6.86 -20.37
N CYS A 165 -11.35 7.22 -19.34
CA CYS A 165 -11.45 6.42 -18.12
C CYS A 165 -11.77 4.94 -18.42
N GLY A 166 -11.47 4.05 -17.49
CA GLY A 166 -11.70 2.62 -17.63
C GLY A 166 -10.41 1.80 -17.53
N LEU A 167 -10.34 0.73 -18.27
CA LEU A 167 -9.24 -0.23 -18.22
C LEU A 167 -8.50 -0.32 -19.54
N LEU A 168 -7.19 -0.48 -19.47
CA LEU A 168 -6.36 -0.85 -20.63
C LEU A 168 -5.71 -2.21 -20.34
N ARG A 169 -6.05 -3.20 -21.16
CA ARG A 169 -5.44 -4.51 -21.14
C ARG A 169 -4.35 -4.58 -22.19
N ILE A 170 -3.15 -5.00 -21.79
CA ILE A 170 -2.00 -5.19 -22.69
C ILE A 170 -1.50 -6.62 -22.58
N ARG A 171 -1.31 -7.27 -23.74
CA ARG A 171 -0.72 -8.60 -23.87
C ARG A 171 0.39 -8.57 -24.91
N SER A 172 1.47 -9.29 -24.66
CA SER A 172 2.54 -9.45 -25.64
C SER A 172 2.00 -10.08 -26.93
N GLY A 173 2.35 -9.51 -28.08
CA GLY A 173 1.93 -9.97 -29.40
C GLY A 173 0.45 -9.71 -29.77
N GLU A 174 -0.42 -9.33 -28.85
CA GLU A 174 -1.85 -9.04 -29.12
C GLU A 174 -2.16 -7.54 -29.12
N GLY A 175 -1.31 -6.73 -28.49
CA GLY A 175 -1.46 -5.29 -28.40
C GLY A 175 -2.30 -4.83 -27.20
N ALA A 176 -2.80 -3.58 -27.27
CA ALA A 176 -3.55 -2.92 -26.21
C ALA A 176 -5.06 -2.88 -26.52
N SER A 177 -5.89 -3.23 -25.55
CA SER A 177 -7.35 -3.23 -25.66
C SER A 177 -7.96 -2.38 -24.53
N HIS A 178 -8.73 -1.35 -24.90
CA HIS A 178 -9.44 -0.49 -23.95
C HIS A 178 -10.84 -1.01 -23.65
N ARG A 179 -11.20 -1.05 -22.35
CA ARG A 179 -12.53 -1.40 -21.85
C ARG A 179 -13.06 -0.27 -20.98
N PRO A 180 -14.11 0.47 -21.43
CA PRO A 180 -14.77 1.46 -20.58
C PRO A 180 -15.49 0.76 -19.41
N LEU A 181 -15.44 1.38 -18.23
CA LEU A 181 -16.23 0.96 -17.07
C LEU A 181 -17.50 1.79 -16.93
N GLU A 182 -18.51 1.24 -16.27
CA GLU A 182 -19.78 1.95 -16.03
C GLU A 182 -19.55 3.29 -15.32
N GLY A 183 -20.27 4.34 -15.77
CA GLY A 183 -20.19 5.70 -15.23
C GLY A 183 -19.01 6.52 -15.71
N ASN A 184 -18.05 5.95 -16.44
CA ASN A 184 -16.90 6.64 -17.02
C ASN A 184 -16.16 7.56 -16.02
N SER A 185 -16.05 7.12 -14.76
CA SER A 185 -15.37 7.84 -13.69
C SER A 185 -13.88 7.52 -13.70
N PRO A 186 -12.99 8.50 -13.48
CA PRO A 186 -11.55 8.26 -13.39
C PRO A 186 -11.20 7.21 -12.34
N VAL A 187 -10.31 6.31 -12.69
CA VAL A 187 -9.69 5.41 -11.72
C VAL A 187 -8.76 6.23 -10.81
N THR A 188 -8.77 5.94 -9.53
CA THR A 188 -7.93 6.60 -8.52
C THR A 188 -6.96 5.63 -7.87
N VAL A 189 -7.31 4.36 -7.79
CA VAL A 189 -6.52 3.29 -7.18
C VAL A 189 -7.02 1.93 -7.66
N GLY A 190 -6.18 0.91 -7.58
CA GLY A 190 -6.60 -0.47 -7.79
C GLY A 190 -5.79 -1.45 -6.95
N ALA A 191 -6.31 -2.66 -6.83
CA ALA A 191 -5.64 -3.78 -6.17
C ALA A 191 -5.97 -5.08 -6.89
N CYS A 192 -5.03 -6.04 -6.84
CA CYS A 192 -5.29 -7.40 -7.26
C CYS A 192 -6.10 -8.12 -6.16
N GLY A 193 -7.19 -8.74 -6.55
CA GLY A 193 -8.00 -9.61 -5.69
C GLY A 193 -7.59 -11.08 -5.86
N SER A 194 -8.30 -11.98 -5.18
CA SER A 194 -8.16 -13.42 -5.39
C SER A 194 -8.82 -13.86 -6.72
N GLU A 195 -8.35 -14.99 -7.27
CA GLU A 195 -8.97 -15.64 -8.45
C GLU A 195 -8.99 -14.75 -9.71
N GLY A 196 -7.88 -14.03 -10.00
CA GLY A 196 -7.75 -13.19 -11.20
C GLY A 196 -8.64 -11.96 -11.24
N ARG A 197 -9.26 -11.57 -10.10
CA ARG A 197 -10.07 -10.35 -10.00
C ARG A 197 -9.21 -9.12 -9.77
N PHE A 198 -9.67 -8.01 -10.30
CA PHE A 198 -9.14 -6.69 -10.00
C PHE A 198 -10.20 -5.87 -9.28
N LEU A 199 -9.75 -5.10 -8.30
CA LEU A 199 -10.57 -4.15 -7.57
C LEU A 199 -10.16 -2.75 -8.01
N ILE A 200 -11.07 -2.00 -8.59
CA ILE A 200 -10.81 -0.69 -9.16
C ILE A 200 -11.62 0.35 -8.41
N GLY A 201 -10.93 1.30 -7.79
CA GLY A 201 -11.54 2.44 -7.10
C GLY A 201 -11.62 3.67 -7.99
N HIS A 202 -12.68 4.43 -7.83
CA HIS A 202 -13.02 5.55 -8.70
C HIS A 202 -13.17 6.86 -7.93
N SER A 203 -13.05 7.98 -8.65
CA SER A 203 -13.21 9.32 -8.11
C SER A 203 -14.64 9.65 -7.63
N ASP A 204 -15.65 8.91 -8.10
CA ASP A 204 -17.04 8.99 -7.62
C ASP A 204 -17.33 8.06 -6.42
N GLY A 205 -16.28 7.48 -5.84
CA GLY A 205 -16.38 6.63 -4.65
C GLY A 205 -16.85 5.21 -4.89
N ARG A 206 -17.04 4.78 -6.13
CA ARG A 206 -17.35 3.38 -6.46
C ARG A 206 -16.10 2.51 -6.40
N VAL A 207 -16.31 1.26 -6.04
CA VAL A 207 -15.38 0.15 -6.27
C VAL A 207 -16.00 -0.76 -7.31
N CYS A 208 -15.28 -1.03 -8.39
CA CYS A 208 -15.67 -2.01 -9.39
C CYS A 208 -14.85 -3.28 -9.22
N VAL A 209 -15.51 -4.42 -9.08
CA VAL A 209 -14.88 -5.75 -9.13
C VAL A 209 -14.86 -6.16 -10.59
N VAL A 210 -13.67 -6.35 -11.13
CA VAL A 210 -13.42 -6.59 -12.55
C VAL A 210 -12.85 -7.99 -12.73
N THR A 211 -13.42 -8.71 -13.70
CA THR A 211 -12.90 -9.98 -14.24
C THR A 211 -12.78 -9.88 -15.76
N ASP A 212 -12.32 -10.91 -16.43
CA ASP A 212 -12.29 -10.94 -17.90
C ASP A 212 -13.67 -10.78 -18.54
N SER A 213 -14.73 -11.22 -17.87
CA SER A 213 -16.08 -11.29 -18.44
C SER A 213 -17.13 -10.41 -17.76
N VAL A 214 -16.88 -9.94 -16.55
CA VAL A 214 -17.89 -9.24 -15.73
C VAL A 214 -17.27 -8.05 -15.01
N ASP A 215 -18.01 -6.96 -14.97
CA ASP A 215 -17.74 -5.77 -14.16
C ASP A 215 -18.90 -5.58 -13.17
N GLU A 216 -18.59 -5.61 -11.86
CA GLU A 216 -19.57 -5.46 -10.79
C GLU A 216 -19.28 -4.16 -10.02
N PRO A 217 -19.92 -3.04 -10.39
CA PRO A 217 -19.75 -1.77 -9.68
C PRO A 217 -20.53 -1.78 -8.37
N SER A 218 -19.91 -1.25 -7.31
CA SER A 218 -20.61 -0.90 -6.07
C SER A 218 -21.47 0.35 -6.24
N LYS A 219 -22.19 0.75 -5.19
CA LYS A 219 -22.92 2.03 -5.18
C LYS A 219 -21.92 3.20 -5.14
N GLU A 220 -22.30 4.31 -5.81
CA GLU A 220 -21.60 5.59 -5.70
C GLU A 220 -21.55 6.09 -4.27
N ARG A 221 -20.48 6.83 -3.93
CA ARG A 221 -20.30 7.52 -2.67
C ARG A 221 -19.87 8.96 -2.93
N SER A 222 -20.02 9.80 -1.93
CA SER A 222 -19.72 11.24 -2.06
C SER A 222 -18.21 11.58 -2.07
N SER A 223 -17.34 10.59 -1.96
CA SER A 223 -15.91 10.81 -1.74
C SER A 223 -15.07 9.81 -2.53
N PRO A 224 -13.99 10.25 -3.20
CA PRO A 224 -13.08 9.38 -3.95
C PRO A 224 -12.53 8.21 -3.13
N VAL A 225 -12.34 7.07 -3.78
CA VAL A 225 -11.59 5.94 -3.22
C VAL A 225 -10.10 6.28 -3.27
N ARG A 226 -9.39 6.11 -2.15
CA ARG A 226 -7.95 6.37 -2.03
C ARG A 226 -7.13 5.12 -1.79
N ALA A 227 -7.74 4.09 -1.18
CA ALA A 227 -7.07 2.85 -0.86
C ALA A 227 -8.03 1.68 -0.99
N ILE A 228 -7.53 0.51 -1.39
CA ILE A 228 -8.29 -0.73 -1.48
C ILE A 228 -7.43 -1.88 -0.98
N CYS A 229 -8.04 -2.80 -0.23
CA CYS A 229 -7.47 -4.10 0.06
C CYS A 229 -8.55 -5.19 -0.01
N SER A 230 -8.13 -6.45 -0.03
CA SER A 230 -9.05 -7.60 -0.11
C SER A 230 -8.67 -8.72 0.85
N SER A 231 -9.68 -9.53 1.21
CA SER A 231 -9.51 -10.77 1.96
C SER A 231 -10.47 -11.81 1.41
N GLY A 232 -9.94 -12.78 0.67
CA GLY A 232 -10.73 -13.73 -0.08
C GLY A 232 -11.67 -13.03 -1.06
N GLN A 233 -12.98 -13.26 -0.94
CA GLN A 233 -13.98 -12.62 -1.80
C GLN A 233 -14.40 -11.21 -1.33
N ALA A 234 -14.09 -10.83 -0.09
CA ALA A 234 -14.43 -9.52 0.45
C ALA A 234 -13.39 -8.47 0.03
N TRP A 235 -13.87 -7.25 -0.23
CA TRP A 235 -13.02 -6.08 -0.45
C TRP A 235 -13.37 -4.97 0.56
N PHE A 236 -12.38 -4.11 0.79
CA PHE A 236 -12.48 -2.95 1.67
C PHE A 236 -11.88 -1.75 0.96
N SER A 237 -12.59 -0.63 1.01
CA SER A 237 -12.15 0.63 0.40
C SER A 237 -12.06 1.75 1.42
N GLY A 238 -10.99 2.52 1.35
CA GLY A 238 -10.78 3.73 2.13
C GLY A 238 -11.05 4.96 1.28
N HIS A 239 -11.72 5.95 1.86
CA HIS A 239 -12.19 7.14 1.16
C HIS A 239 -11.53 8.42 1.68
N GLU A 240 -11.51 9.46 0.85
CA GLU A 240 -11.01 10.77 1.23
C GLU A 240 -11.82 11.41 2.37
N SER A 241 -13.09 11.04 2.52
CA SER A 241 -13.96 11.44 3.63
C SER A 241 -13.59 10.83 5.00
N GLY A 242 -12.70 9.84 5.04
CA GLY A 242 -12.36 9.07 6.24
C GLY A 242 -13.20 7.81 6.45
N GLU A 243 -14.09 7.49 5.53
CA GLU A 243 -14.84 6.23 5.58
C GLU A 243 -13.97 5.04 5.16
N ILE A 244 -14.07 3.93 5.88
CA ILE A 244 -13.63 2.59 5.43
C ILE A 244 -14.90 1.76 5.23
N VAL A 245 -15.05 1.26 4.01
CA VAL A 245 -16.27 0.57 3.55
C VAL A 245 -15.96 -0.87 3.21
N SER A 246 -16.81 -1.76 3.67
CA SER A 246 -16.72 -3.19 3.36
C SER A 246 -17.77 -3.64 2.35
N SER A 247 -17.39 -4.53 1.44
CA SER A 247 -18.34 -5.27 0.59
C SER A 247 -19.34 -6.11 1.39
N ARG A 248 -19.05 -6.37 2.67
CA ARG A 248 -19.95 -7.05 3.61
C ARG A 248 -21.05 -6.18 4.19
N GLY A 249 -21.02 -4.85 3.91
CA GLY A 249 -22.08 -3.90 4.25
C GLY A 249 -21.86 -3.05 5.49
N TRP A 250 -20.73 -3.20 6.21
CA TRP A 250 -20.39 -2.30 7.30
C TRP A 250 -19.56 -1.10 6.81
N VAL A 251 -19.63 -0.03 7.56
CA VAL A 251 -18.86 1.21 7.33
C VAL A 251 -18.29 1.68 8.66
N ASP A 252 -17.00 1.96 8.69
CA ASP A 252 -16.34 2.65 9.79
C ASP A 252 -16.01 4.08 9.36
N THR A 253 -16.24 5.06 10.23
CA THR A 253 -16.04 6.48 9.91
C THR A 253 -15.28 7.17 11.02
N ALA A 254 -14.15 7.79 10.66
CA ALA A 254 -13.35 8.60 11.57
C ALA A 254 -12.76 9.82 10.84
N PRO A 255 -12.32 10.87 11.56
CA PRO A 255 -11.72 12.05 10.96
C PRO A 255 -10.42 11.75 10.19
N GLY A 256 -10.24 12.46 9.07
CA GLY A 256 -9.02 12.38 8.23
C GLY A 256 -9.20 11.47 7.03
N ALA A 257 -8.55 11.84 5.93
CA ALA A 257 -8.56 11.03 4.70
C ALA A 257 -7.90 9.66 4.95
N VAL A 258 -8.48 8.58 4.41
CA VAL A 258 -7.82 7.27 4.43
C VAL A 258 -6.68 7.30 3.42
N GLU A 259 -5.46 7.10 3.89
CA GLU A 259 -4.26 7.15 3.03
C GLU A 259 -3.86 5.78 2.50
N SER A 260 -4.02 4.74 3.29
CA SER A 260 -3.65 3.37 2.91
C SER A 260 -4.47 2.33 3.66
N LEU A 261 -4.68 1.16 3.03
CA LEU A 261 -5.33 -0.02 3.60
C LEU A 261 -4.50 -1.26 3.30
N ALA A 262 -4.39 -2.16 4.28
CA ALA A 262 -3.81 -3.49 4.10
C ALA A 262 -4.50 -4.50 5.02
N MET A 263 -4.55 -5.75 4.60
CA MET A 263 -4.78 -6.85 5.54
C MET A 263 -3.49 -7.10 6.32
N GLY A 264 -3.58 -7.37 7.61
CA GLY A 264 -2.37 -7.60 8.42
C GLY A 264 -2.69 -8.26 9.76
N PRO A 265 -1.68 -8.56 10.58
CA PRO A 265 -1.85 -9.22 11.87
C PRO A 265 -2.73 -8.39 12.81
N SER A 266 -3.63 -9.06 13.57
CA SER A 266 -4.55 -8.38 14.49
C SER A 266 -4.10 -8.38 15.95
N GLY A 267 -3.01 -9.10 16.28
CA GLY A 267 -2.56 -9.33 17.65
C GLY A 267 -3.38 -10.38 18.43
N SER A 268 -4.37 -11.00 17.80
CA SER A 268 -5.26 -11.99 18.42
C SER A 268 -5.39 -13.31 17.62
N ASN A 269 -4.31 -13.72 16.95
CA ASN A 269 -4.24 -14.90 16.07
C ASN A 269 -5.19 -14.85 14.87
N GLY A 270 -5.35 -13.70 14.26
CA GLY A 270 -6.14 -13.49 13.06
C GLY A 270 -5.64 -12.31 12.26
N SER A 271 -6.27 -12.06 11.12
CA SER A 271 -5.98 -10.90 10.27
C SER A 271 -7.04 -9.82 10.48
N GLY A 272 -6.61 -8.57 10.60
CA GLY A 272 -7.45 -7.39 10.63
C GLY A 272 -7.19 -6.46 9.44
N ILE A 273 -8.06 -5.49 9.26
CA ILE A 273 -7.90 -4.45 8.26
C ILE A 273 -7.17 -3.29 8.92
N TRP A 274 -5.94 -3.05 8.49
CA TRP A 274 -5.15 -1.90 8.88
C TRP A 274 -5.51 -0.72 7.99
N GLY A 275 -5.95 0.39 8.58
CA GLY A 275 -6.24 1.62 7.87
C GLY A 275 -5.54 2.80 8.50
N SER A 276 -4.77 3.54 7.70
CA SER A 276 -4.18 4.80 8.13
C SER A 276 -5.03 5.98 7.68
N ARG A 277 -5.34 6.91 8.59
CA ARG A 277 -6.03 8.17 8.31
C ARG A 277 -5.15 9.36 8.67
N TRP A 278 -5.19 10.39 7.85
CA TRP A 278 -4.47 11.64 8.09
C TRP A 278 -5.44 12.82 8.20
N ASN A 279 -5.43 13.53 9.33
CA ASN A 279 -6.30 14.66 9.58
C ASN A 279 -5.64 16.04 9.34
N GLY A 280 -4.42 16.08 8.82
CA GLY A 280 -3.61 17.29 8.61
C GLY A 280 -2.56 17.53 9.70
N GLU A 281 -2.68 16.91 10.87
CA GLU A 281 -1.75 17.09 12.01
C GLU A 281 -1.14 15.78 12.50
N ALA A 282 -1.95 14.71 12.51
CA ALA A 282 -1.54 13.39 13.00
C ALA A 282 -2.21 12.27 12.21
N SER A 283 -1.57 11.11 12.18
CA SER A 283 -2.16 9.88 11.70
C SER A 283 -2.85 9.12 12.83
N CYS A 284 -4.02 8.57 12.50
CA CYS A 284 -4.67 7.53 13.28
C CYS A 284 -4.63 6.23 12.46
N VAL A 285 -3.99 5.20 13.00
CA VAL A 285 -3.98 3.85 12.43
C VAL A 285 -4.98 3.01 13.19
N THR A 286 -5.98 2.49 12.49
CA THR A 286 -7.00 1.60 13.07
C THR A 286 -6.83 0.19 12.52
N VAL A 287 -6.99 -0.81 13.38
CA VAL A 287 -7.14 -2.21 12.99
C VAL A 287 -8.58 -2.61 13.22
N LEU A 288 -9.26 -3.01 12.17
CA LEU A 288 -10.67 -3.37 12.19
C LEU A 288 -10.87 -4.86 11.98
N GLU A 289 -11.87 -5.42 12.66
CA GLU A 289 -12.33 -6.79 12.38
C GLU A 289 -12.97 -6.86 10.98
N ALA A 290 -12.52 -7.79 10.15
CA ALA A 290 -12.99 -7.92 8.79
C ALA A 290 -14.46 -8.30 8.67
N ALA A 291 -15.02 -8.96 9.69
CA ALA A 291 -16.40 -9.46 9.68
C ALA A 291 -17.42 -8.33 9.88
N ASP A 292 -17.20 -7.45 10.84
CA ASP A 292 -18.21 -6.49 11.30
C ASP A 292 -17.70 -5.04 11.44
N GLY A 293 -16.40 -4.80 11.21
CA GLY A 293 -15.79 -3.47 11.31
C GLY A 293 -15.53 -3.00 12.74
N SER A 294 -15.63 -3.87 13.74
CA SER A 294 -15.31 -3.49 15.12
C SER A 294 -13.82 -3.15 15.27
N ILE A 295 -13.52 -2.11 16.05
CA ILE A 295 -12.15 -1.65 16.28
C ILE A 295 -11.44 -2.62 17.20
N LEU A 296 -10.37 -3.25 16.71
CA LEU A 296 -9.49 -4.14 17.47
C LEU A 296 -8.36 -3.37 18.14
N LEU A 297 -7.81 -2.36 17.43
CA LEU A 297 -6.69 -1.55 17.89
C LEU A 297 -6.74 -0.16 17.27
N GLU A 298 -6.31 0.86 18.04
CA GLU A 298 -6.14 2.23 17.56
C GLU A 298 -4.77 2.75 18.00
N LEU A 299 -4.00 3.27 17.04
CA LEU A 299 -2.65 3.77 17.24
C LEU A 299 -2.54 5.21 16.73
N GLY A 300 -1.99 6.10 17.55
CA GLY A 300 -1.62 7.44 17.15
C GLY A 300 -0.19 7.51 16.59
N HIS A 301 0.04 8.39 15.61
CA HIS A 301 1.37 8.69 15.07
C HIS A 301 1.45 10.14 14.59
N CYS A 302 2.62 10.79 14.78
CA CYS A 302 2.77 12.24 14.52
C CYS A 302 3.02 12.58 13.04
N HIS A 303 3.35 11.61 12.18
CA HIS A 303 3.59 11.81 10.75
C HIS A 303 2.55 11.11 9.90
N GLN A 304 2.37 11.59 8.66
CA GLN A 304 1.43 10.99 7.72
C GLN A 304 1.94 9.61 7.27
N ILE A 305 1.16 8.55 7.53
CA ILE A 305 1.44 7.19 7.07
C ILE A 305 0.74 6.99 5.73
N ARG A 306 1.51 6.77 4.67
CA ARG A 306 1.03 6.64 3.29
C ARG A 306 1.12 5.24 2.74
N HIS A 307 2.00 4.41 3.28
CA HIS A 307 2.28 3.08 2.75
C HIS A 307 2.11 2.03 3.83
N LEU A 308 1.32 1.03 3.53
CA LEU A 308 1.14 -0.19 4.30
C LEU A 308 1.46 -1.37 3.41
N GLN A 309 2.34 -2.24 3.87
CA GLN A 309 2.66 -3.50 3.19
C GLN A 309 2.66 -4.62 4.22
N SER A 310 1.99 -5.72 3.91
CA SER A 310 1.82 -6.81 4.87
C SER A 310 2.09 -8.18 4.27
N THR A 311 2.40 -9.10 5.16
CA THR A 311 2.36 -10.55 4.97
C THR A 311 1.41 -11.14 6.01
N ASP A 312 1.28 -12.45 6.06
CA ASP A 312 0.42 -13.11 7.05
C ASP A 312 0.82 -12.80 8.51
N CYS A 313 2.11 -12.57 8.77
CA CYS A 313 2.66 -12.40 10.13
C CYS A 313 3.21 -11.00 10.41
N ASN A 314 3.40 -10.16 9.40
CA ASN A 314 4.08 -8.88 9.54
C ASN A 314 3.31 -7.76 8.82
N ILE A 315 3.42 -6.54 9.35
CA ILE A 315 3.01 -5.35 8.63
C ILE A 315 4.08 -4.27 8.77
N ALA A 316 4.43 -3.65 7.65
CA ALA A 316 5.30 -2.48 7.60
C ALA A 316 4.49 -1.23 7.27
N LEU A 317 4.81 -0.13 7.95
CA LEU A 317 4.19 1.17 7.77
C LEU A 317 5.28 2.18 7.44
N GLY A 318 5.10 2.95 6.37
CA GLY A 318 6.02 4.00 5.95
C GLY A 318 5.39 5.38 6.06
N ASP A 319 6.12 6.33 6.63
CA ASP A 319 5.62 7.66 6.91
C ASP A 319 6.29 8.78 6.06
N SER A 320 5.75 9.98 6.18
CA SER A 320 6.22 11.17 5.47
C SER A 320 7.54 11.74 5.99
N SER A 321 8.04 11.27 7.14
CA SER A 321 9.38 11.61 7.64
C SER A 321 10.46 10.64 7.13
N GLY A 322 10.04 9.56 6.46
CA GLY A 322 10.92 8.49 5.97
C GLY A 322 11.19 7.41 6.99
N ARG A 323 10.40 7.32 8.06
CA ARG A 323 10.48 6.20 8.98
C ARG A 323 9.64 5.03 8.49
N ILE A 324 10.19 3.85 8.70
CA ILE A 324 9.52 2.57 8.45
C ILE A 324 9.39 1.86 9.79
N HIS A 325 8.17 1.48 10.13
CA HIS A 325 7.83 0.70 11.31
C HIS A 325 7.47 -0.72 10.89
N LEU A 326 8.14 -1.73 11.43
CA LEU A 326 7.72 -3.12 11.27
C LEU A 326 7.04 -3.60 12.55
N ILE A 327 5.90 -4.27 12.39
CA ILE A 327 5.14 -4.89 13.47
C ILE A 327 4.97 -6.37 13.14
N GLU A 328 5.50 -7.23 14.00
CA GLU A 328 5.34 -8.67 13.96
C GLU A 328 4.15 -9.11 14.82
N GLU A 329 3.35 -10.07 14.37
CA GLU A 329 2.19 -10.63 15.09
C GLU A 329 2.55 -11.07 16.51
N ALA A 330 3.66 -11.80 16.67
CA ALA A 330 4.08 -12.31 17.98
C ALA A 330 4.47 -11.19 18.95
N PHE A 331 5.06 -10.11 18.44
CA PHE A 331 5.43 -8.94 19.24
C PHE A 331 4.20 -8.13 19.61
N LEU A 332 3.32 -7.87 18.65
CA LEU A 332 2.05 -7.17 18.85
C LEU A 332 1.20 -7.86 19.90
N SER A 333 0.99 -9.18 19.79
CA SER A 333 0.22 -9.98 20.73
C SER A 333 0.77 -9.89 22.18
N ARG A 334 2.09 -9.90 22.36
CA ARG A 334 2.71 -9.73 23.68
C ARG A 334 2.50 -8.34 24.26
N ARG A 335 2.65 -7.29 23.42
CA ARG A 335 2.45 -5.91 23.85
C ARG A 335 1.01 -5.65 24.27
N LEU A 336 0.03 -6.12 23.49
CA LEU A 336 -1.38 -5.96 23.81
C LEU A 336 -1.76 -6.66 25.11
N LYS A 337 -1.23 -7.87 25.39
CA LYS A 337 -1.45 -8.58 26.67
C LYS A 337 -0.85 -7.81 27.85
N GLY A 338 0.38 -7.31 27.73
CA GLY A 338 1.02 -6.51 28.79
C GLY A 338 0.23 -5.23 29.10
N ILE A 339 -0.32 -4.58 28.10
CA ILE A 339 -1.14 -3.37 28.26
C ILE A 339 -2.45 -3.68 29.00
N VAL A 340 -3.12 -4.80 28.72
CA VAL A 340 -4.33 -5.22 29.43
C VAL A 340 -4.03 -5.50 30.91
N GLU A 341 -2.92 -6.18 31.21
CA GLU A 341 -2.50 -6.45 32.59
C GLU A 341 -2.19 -5.17 33.36
N GLU A 342 -1.49 -4.19 32.77
CA GLU A 342 -1.20 -2.89 33.38
C GLU A 342 -2.47 -2.07 33.65
N THR A 343 -3.44 -2.13 32.74
CA THR A 343 -4.72 -1.43 32.89
C THR A 343 -5.54 -2.03 34.04
N ASP A 344 -5.64 -3.36 34.10
CA ASP A 344 -6.31 -4.09 35.19
C ASP A 344 -5.69 -3.79 36.55
N ASP A 345 -4.36 -3.75 36.64
CA ASP A 345 -3.64 -3.42 37.89
C ASP A 345 -3.85 -1.95 38.30
N SER A 346 -3.90 -1.04 37.32
CA SER A 346 -4.19 0.38 37.56
C SER A 346 -5.62 0.59 38.09
N GLU A 347 -6.60 -0.08 37.50
CA GLU A 347 -8.00 -0.04 37.93
C GLU A 347 -8.17 -0.67 39.31
N ARG A 348 -7.53 -1.79 39.59
CA ARG A 348 -7.52 -2.43 40.93
C ARG A 348 -6.89 -1.51 41.97
N ARG A 349 -5.78 -0.83 41.67
CA ARG A 349 -5.16 0.17 42.55
C ARG A 349 -6.08 1.34 42.79
N SER A 350 -6.77 1.87 41.77
CA SER A 350 -7.71 2.98 41.91
C SER A 350 -8.89 2.59 42.79
N GLN A 351 -9.46 1.40 42.58
CA GLN A 351 -10.55 0.87 43.41
C GLN A 351 -10.13 0.65 44.88
N LEU A 352 -8.90 0.14 45.09
CA LEU A 352 -8.34 -0.03 46.44
C LEU A 352 -8.14 1.32 47.13
N MET A 353 -7.61 2.33 46.43
CA MET A 353 -7.43 3.68 46.99
C MET A 353 -8.78 4.35 47.30
N GLU A 354 -9.80 4.15 46.49
CA GLU A 354 -11.13 4.66 46.75
C GLU A 354 -11.78 3.97 47.98
N ARG A 355 -11.63 2.63 48.13
CA ARG A 355 -12.04 1.91 49.33
C ARG A 355 -11.32 2.40 50.57
N LEU A 356 -10.00 2.63 50.52
CA LEU A 356 -9.22 3.16 51.61
C LEU A 356 -9.64 4.59 52.01
N ARG A 357 -10.00 5.44 51.04
CA ARG A 357 -10.55 6.78 51.31
C ARG A 357 -11.89 6.70 52.05
N ARG A 358 -12.80 5.82 51.60
CA ARG A 358 -14.10 5.59 52.29
C ARG A 358 -13.94 5.07 53.71
N LEU A 359 -12.94 4.20 53.96
CA LEU A 359 -12.66 3.67 55.31
C LEU A 359 -12.00 4.68 56.23
N ARG A 360 -11.30 5.68 55.71
CA ARG A 360 -10.65 6.73 56.51
C ARG A 360 -11.56 7.93 56.81
N GLY A 361 -12.79 7.92 56.28
CA GLY A 361 -13.78 8.97 56.60
C GLY A 361 -13.46 10.35 56.00
N VAL A 362 -12.69 10.38 54.91
CA VAL A 362 -12.37 11.62 54.17
C VAL A 362 -13.01 11.56 52.81
#